data_4ff3e8cf4983815759817b5694c1a12c
#
_entry.id   4ff3e8cf4983815759817b5694c1a12c
#
_cell.length_a   1.000
_cell.length_b   1.000
_cell.length_c   1.000
_cell.angle_alpha   90.00
_cell.angle_beta   90.00
_cell.angle_gamma   90.00
#
_symmetry.space_group_name_H-M   'P 1'
#
loop_
_entity.id
_entity.type
_entity.pdbx_description
1 polymer ?
#
loop_
_entity_poly.entity_id
_entity_poly.type
_entity_poly.pdbx_seq_one_letter_code
_entity_poly.pdbx_strand_id
1 'polypeptide(L)'
;MNRKRFLKVGAFLSLTVATLLLPGVLMKPKTMNRFHLDAGRAGVFSRIKLEPRNSIDVVVLGDSESYSSFSPMQLWKDYGYTSYVAGVPGAKIGENLDVLRTVLKRQQPKVVMLETNNLFRYQPPASVEQGTTKKIYQMLPLLKYHSAWKSPLLMARGVLFQGFNINGGVKPYKGGRYMYPSKEKEKIEATNRKCFEEIARLCQKKKIQLMLYSAPSPRNYNYKKHNALEELAREHHLPYVDLNVKASRLEIDWRSDTRDRGDHLNLSGARKATEFLGYYLNRRMPLTCRWNDKISKRWNMMLKDYNRRERRVQFSIWRKVDDWEEEVDNELF
;
A
#
# COMPACT_ATOMS: atom_id res chain seq x y z
N MET A 1 -35.83 46.51 -1.38
CA MET A 1 -34.93 45.91 -2.39
C MET A 1 -35.80 45.44 -3.56
N ASN A 2 -35.50 45.87 -4.80
CA ASN A 2 -36.35 45.59 -5.99
C ASN A 2 -36.34 44.07 -6.28
N ARG A 3 -37.53 43.45 -6.50
CA ARG A 3 -37.74 42.02 -6.76
C ARG A 3 -36.77 41.47 -7.80
N LYS A 4 -36.46 42.23 -8.87
CA LYS A 4 -35.49 41.90 -9.91
C LYS A 4 -34.06 41.80 -9.37
N ARG A 5 -33.69 42.61 -8.38
CA ARG A 5 -32.35 42.59 -7.74
C ARG A 5 -32.21 41.41 -6.80
N PHE A 6 -33.26 41.05 -6.08
CA PHE A 6 -33.31 39.86 -5.24
C PHE A 6 -33.16 38.56 -6.06
N LEU A 7 -33.88 38.49 -7.19
CA LEU A 7 -33.75 37.34 -8.12
C LEU A 7 -32.35 37.16 -8.73
N LYS A 8 -31.70 38.30 -9.10
CA LYS A 8 -30.32 38.27 -9.62
C LYS A 8 -29.32 37.82 -8.56
N VAL A 9 -29.45 38.30 -7.31
CA VAL A 9 -28.60 37.88 -6.20
C VAL A 9 -28.81 36.40 -5.88
N GLY A 10 -30.06 35.93 -5.85
CA GLY A 10 -30.39 34.52 -5.64
C GLY A 10 -29.83 33.61 -6.73
N ALA A 11 -29.97 34.01 -8.01
CA ALA A 11 -29.41 33.27 -9.12
C ALA A 11 -27.86 33.22 -9.08
N PHE A 12 -27.21 34.33 -8.74
CA PHE A 12 -25.77 34.41 -8.57
C PHE A 12 -25.27 33.46 -7.45
N LEU A 13 -25.91 33.51 -6.28
CA LEU A 13 -25.56 32.65 -5.14
C LEU A 13 -25.76 31.14 -5.52
N SER A 14 -26.89 30.83 -6.16
CA SER A 14 -27.16 29.45 -6.60
C SER A 14 -26.12 28.95 -7.61
N LEU A 15 -25.73 29.79 -8.57
CA LEU A 15 -24.69 29.46 -9.56
C LEU A 15 -23.33 29.29 -8.87
N THR A 16 -22.98 30.15 -7.92
CA THR A 16 -21.72 30.03 -7.15
C THR A 16 -21.69 28.74 -6.35
N VAL A 17 -22.77 28.39 -5.66
CA VAL A 17 -22.88 27.13 -4.92
C VAL A 17 -22.78 25.94 -5.88
N ALA A 18 -23.47 25.97 -7.01
CA ALA A 18 -23.39 24.93 -8.02
C ALA A 18 -21.96 24.76 -8.58
N THR A 19 -21.28 25.86 -8.87
CA THR A 19 -19.89 25.85 -9.36
C THR A 19 -18.90 25.28 -8.33
N LEU A 20 -19.14 25.48 -7.04
CA LEU A 20 -18.30 24.94 -5.97
C LEU A 20 -18.57 23.45 -5.70
N LEU A 21 -19.82 22.99 -5.82
CA LEU A 21 -20.19 21.64 -5.44
C LEU A 21 -20.16 20.65 -6.62
N LEU A 22 -20.66 21.06 -7.80
CA LEU A 22 -20.82 20.18 -8.96
C LEU A 22 -19.50 19.59 -9.47
N PRO A 23 -18.42 20.39 -9.67
CA PRO A 23 -17.13 19.85 -10.07
C PRO A 23 -16.57 18.87 -9.04
N GLY A 24 -16.73 19.14 -7.74
CA GLY A 24 -16.28 18.23 -6.69
C GLY A 24 -17.02 16.91 -6.68
N VAL A 25 -18.31 16.88 -7.05
CA VAL A 25 -19.09 15.65 -7.20
C VAL A 25 -18.68 14.91 -8.48
N LEU A 26 -18.42 15.63 -9.57
CA LEU A 26 -17.97 15.05 -10.84
C LEU A 26 -16.54 14.49 -10.74
N MET A 27 -15.65 15.18 -10.02
CA MET A 27 -14.27 14.78 -9.78
C MET A 27 -14.14 13.71 -8.68
N LYS A 28 -15.20 13.45 -7.93
CA LYS A 28 -15.20 12.35 -6.96
C LYS A 28 -14.82 11.06 -7.70
N PRO A 29 -13.76 10.34 -7.27
CA PRO A 29 -13.35 9.11 -7.90
C PRO A 29 -14.55 8.17 -7.93
N LYS A 30 -15.16 8.03 -9.11
CA LYS A 30 -16.18 7.02 -9.31
C LYS A 30 -15.45 5.70 -9.28
N THR A 31 -16.02 4.71 -8.61
CA THR A 31 -15.60 3.31 -8.71
C THR A 31 -15.88 2.87 -10.15
N MET A 32 -15.10 3.38 -11.09
CA MET A 32 -15.31 3.08 -12.50
C MET A 32 -14.49 1.88 -12.89
N ASN A 33 -15.20 0.96 -13.51
CA ASN A 33 -14.73 -0.15 -14.36
C ASN A 33 -13.48 -0.92 -13.91
N ARG A 34 -13.59 -2.22 -14.02
CA ARG A 34 -12.55 -3.25 -13.78
C ARG A 34 -11.13 -2.92 -14.28
N PHE A 35 -10.96 -1.86 -15.07
CA PHE A 35 -9.73 -1.56 -15.80
C PHE A 35 -9.12 -0.15 -15.54
N HIS A 36 -9.81 0.72 -14.80
CA HIS A 36 -9.37 2.12 -14.60
C HIS A 36 -9.43 2.46 -13.11
N LEU A 37 -8.53 1.86 -12.37
CA LEU A 37 -8.43 2.08 -10.92
C LEU A 37 -7.41 3.20 -10.68
N ASP A 38 -7.88 4.30 -10.11
CA ASP A 38 -7.01 5.33 -9.58
C ASP A 38 -6.00 4.70 -8.62
N ALA A 39 -4.71 4.80 -8.95
CA ALA A 39 -3.61 4.34 -8.10
C ALA A 39 -3.36 5.31 -6.93
N GLY A 40 -4.06 6.44 -6.90
CA GLY A 40 -3.90 7.45 -5.86
C GLY A 40 -4.51 7.05 -4.52
N ARG A 41 -4.30 7.91 -3.53
CA ARG A 41 -4.75 7.71 -2.13
C ARG A 41 -6.24 7.39 -2.01
N ALA A 42 -7.10 8.07 -2.79
CA ALA A 42 -8.54 7.84 -2.78
C ALA A 42 -8.94 6.46 -3.34
N GLY A 43 -8.15 5.93 -4.28
CA GLY A 43 -8.39 4.64 -4.90
C GLY A 43 -8.30 3.47 -3.92
N VAL A 44 -7.44 3.54 -2.92
CA VAL A 44 -7.29 2.48 -1.90
C VAL A 44 -8.59 2.27 -1.12
N PHE A 45 -9.25 3.37 -0.72
CA PHE A 45 -10.51 3.32 0.02
C PHE A 45 -11.72 2.88 -0.82
N SER A 46 -11.67 3.09 -2.12
CA SER A 46 -12.81 2.76 -3.01
C SER A 46 -12.70 1.34 -3.57
N ARG A 47 -11.53 0.89 -3.90
CA ARG A 47 -11.30 -0.44 -4.52
C ARG A 47 -11.70 -1.61 -3.64
N ILE A 48 -11.37 -1.55 -2.34
CA ILE A 48 -11.79 -2.61 -1.40
C ILE A 48 -13.32 -2.80 -1.35
N LYS A 49 -14.09 -1.76 -1.70
CA LYS A 49 -15.55 -1.83 -1.77
C LYS A 49 -16.05 -2.64 -2.98
N LEU A 50 -15.21 -2.84 -3.99
CA LEU A 50 -15.52 -3.67 -5.16
C LEU A 50 -15.33 -5.16 -4.88
N GLU A 51 -14.59 -5.50 -3.82
CA GLU A 51 -14.43 -6.89 -3.43
C GLU A 51 -15.73 -7.44 -2.82
N PRO A 52 -16.08 -8.70 -3.10
CA PRO A 52 -17.20 -9.36 -2.43
C PRO A 52 -17.04 -9.30 -0.92
N ARG A 53 -18.14 -9.27 -0.18
CA ARG A 53 -18.07 -9.26 1.29
C ARG A 53 -17.37 -10.51 1.82
N ASN A 54 -16.51 -10.34 2.81
CA ASN A 54 -15.79 -11.41 3.50
C ASN A 54 -15.02 -12.35 2.56
N SER A 55 -14.46 -11.77 1.49
CA SER A 55 -13.74 -12.51 0.46
C SER A 55 -12.21 -12.40 0.57
N ILE A 56 -11.70 -11.59 1.49
CA ILE A 56 -10.28 -11.32 1.68
C ILE A 56 -9.85 -11.86 3.04
N ASP A 57 -8.91 -12.81 3.03
CA ASP A 57 -8.38 -13.45 4.25
C ASP A 57 -7.17 -12.69 4.82
N VAL A 58 -6.35 -12.07 3.97
CA VAL A 58 -5.17 -11.30 4.37
C VAL A 58 -5.28 -9.85 3.88
N VAL A 59 -5.13 -8.90 4.77
CA VAL A 59 -5.06 -7.47 4.42
C VAL A 59 -3.68 -6.94 4.78
N VAL A 60 -3.02 -6.31 3.82
CA VAL A 60 -1.71 -5.67 4.02
C VAL A 60 -1.93 -4.16 4.11
N LEU A 61 -1.58 -3.58 5.24
CA LEU A 61 -1.56 -2.15 5.49
C LEU A 61 -0.13 -1.64 5.34
N GLY A 62 0.04 -0.39 4.99
CA GLY A 62 1.36 0.22 4.89
C GLY A 62 1.36 1.44 3.98
N ASP A 63 2.55 1.85 3.59
CA ASP A 63 2.76 2.88 2.57
C ASP A 63 3.16 2.27 1.23
N SER A 64 4.01 2.97 0.47
CA SER A 64 4.51 2.48 -0.82
C SER A 64 5.36 1.21 -0.73
N GLU A 65 5.99 0.96 0.42
CA GLU A 65 6.74 -0.26 0.65
C GLU A 65 5.83 -1.50 0.61
N SER A 66 4.62 -1.40 1.15
CA SER A 66 3.68 -2.53 1.18
C SER A 66 3.24 -2.98 -0.22
N TYR A 67 2.88 -2.06 -1.11
CA TYR A 67 2.45 -2.42 -2.46
C TYR A 67 3.61 -2.64 -3.45
N SER A 68 4.84 -2.46 -2.98
CA SER A 68 6.06 -2.76 -3.72
C SER A 68 6.74 -4.04 -3.28
N SER A 69 6.32 -4.65 -2.17
CA SER A 69 6.96 -5.84 -1.60
C SER A 69 6.07 -7.06 -1.49
N PHE A 70 4.74 -6.94 -1.68
CA PHE A 70 3.82 -8.05 -1.49
C PHE A 70 2.84 -8.20 -2.64
N SER A 71 2.85 -9.36 -3.31
CA SER A 71 1.99 -9.69 -4.45
C SER A 71 0.84 -10.63 -4.06
N PRO A 72 -0.41 -10.13 -3.99
CA PRO A 72 -1.58 -10.97 -3.74
C PRO A 72 -1.79 -12.09 -4.75
N MET A 73 -1.44 -11.86 -6.01
CA MET A 73 -1.61 -12.86 -7.05
C MET A 73 -0.62 -14.01 -6.92
N GLN A 74 0.61 -13.74 -6.48
CA GLN A 74 1.57 -14.78 -6.18
C GLN A 74 1.12 -15.59 -4.95
N LEU A 75 0.68 -14.93 -3.88
CA LEU A 75 0.15 -15.63 -2.70
C LEU A 75 -1.05 -16.53 -3.05
N TRP A 76 -1.94 -16.05 -3.93
CA TRP A 76 -3.04 -16.87 -4.45
C TRP A 76 -2.54 -18.07 -5.25
N LYS A 77 -1.58 -17.85 -6.15
CA LYS A 77 -0.98 -18.90 -6.98
C LYS A 77 -0.36 -20.01 -6.13
N ASP A 78 0.40 -19.61 -5.10
CA ASP A 78 1.25 -20.52 -4.34
C ASP A 78 0.47 -21.24 -3.20
N TYR A 79 -0.53 -20.56 -2.60
CA TYR A 79 -1.21 -21.06 -1.40
C TYR A 79 -2.75 -21.00 -1.44
N GLY A 80 -3.35 -20.39 -2.45
CA GLY A 80 -4.80 -20.20 -2.53
C GLY A 80 -5.37 -19.23 -1.49
N TYR A 81 -4.54 -18.35 -0.93
CA TYR A 81 -4.98 -17.34 0.03
C TYR A 81 -5.38 -16.06 -0.66
N THR A 82 -6.58 -15.57 -0.35
CA THR A 82 -7.05 -14.29 -0.86
C THR A 82 -6.46 -13.15 -0.05
N SER A 83 -5.86 -12.17 -0.72
CA SER A 83 -5.23 -11.03 -0.05
C SER A 83 -5.46 -9.71 -0.78
N TYR A 84 -5.33 -8.63 -0.05
CA TYR A 84 -5.48 -7.27 -0.57
C TYR A 84 -4.45 -6.34 0.04
N VAL A 85 -3.67 -5.67 -0.80
CA VAL A 85 -2.74 -4.64 -0.34
C VAL A 85 -3.48 -3.30 -0.30
N ALA A 86 -3.69 -2.82 0.90
CA ALA A 86 -4.33 -1.53 1.19
C ALA A 86 -3.29 -0.43 1.45
N GLY A 87 -2.16 -0.51 0.76
CA GLY A 87 -1.06 0.45 0.86
C GLY A 87 -1.42 1.81 0.25
N VAL A 88 -1.08 2.88 0.96
CA VAL A 88 -1.34 4.27 0.54
C VAL A 88 0.00 4.98 0.30
N PRO A 89 0.25 5.58 -0.88
CA PRO A 89 1.53 6.24 -1.14
C PRO A 89 1.90 7.26 -0.05
N GLY A 90 3.08 7.10 0.58
CA GLY A 90 3.56 7.97 1.65
C GLY A 90 2.63 8.05 2.86
N ALA A 91 1.90 6.96 3.16
CA ALA A 91 0.96 6.92 4.28
C ALA A 91 1.63 7.21 5.61
N LYS A 92 0.87 7.87 6.48
CA LYS A 92 1.10 7.94 7.91
C LYS A 92 0.28 6.85 8.60
N ILE A 93 0.70 6.41 9.77
CA ILE A 93 0.02 5.31 10.48
C ILE A 93 -1.46 5.60 10.78
N GLY A 94 -1.84 6.86 11.00
CA GLY A 94 -3.23 7.27 11.16
C GLY A 94 -4.09 7.02 9.92
N GLU A 95 -3.51 7.14 8.72
CA GLU A 95 -4.22 6.80 7.48
C GLU A 95 -4.45 5.29 7.37
N ASN A 96 -3.50 4.46 7.80
CA ASN A 96 -3.67 3.01 7.84
C ASN A 96 -4.78 2.59 8.82
N LEU A 97 -4.90 3.28 9.93
CA LEU A 97 -6.02 3.09 10.86
C LEU A 97 -7.37 3.37 10.17
N ASP A 98 -7.48 4.46 9.40
CA ASP A 98 -8.70 4.79 8.65
C ASP A 98 -8.97 3.81 7.50
N VAL A 99 -7.91 3.33 6.83
CA VAL A 99 -8.00 2.25 5.84
C VAL A 99 -8.53 0.98 6.49
N LEU A 100 -7.97 0.55 7.61
CA LEU A 100 -8.42 -0.64 8.34
C LEU A 100 -9.90 -0.53 8.73
N ARG A 101 -10.32 0.61 9.30
CA ARG A 101 -11.73 0.87 9.61
C ARG A 101 -12.63 0.76 8.39
N THR A 102 -12.14 1.17 7.23
CA THR A 102 -12.89 1.07 5.96
C THR A 102 -12.97 -0.37 5.47
N VAL A 103 -11.89 -1.12 5.54
CA VAL A 103 -11.82 -2.54 5.20
C VAL A 103 -12.81 -3.33 6.08
N LEU A 104 -12.78 -3.13 7.38
CA LEU A 104 -13.59 -3.86 8.36
C LEU A 104 -15.10 -3.60 8.26
N LYS A 105 -15.54 -2.61 7.47
CA LYS A 105 -16.98 -2.43 7.13
C LYS A 105 -17.51 -3.50 6.19
N ARG A 106 -16.64 -4.20 5.44
CA ARG A 106 -17.04 -5.16 4.40
C ARG A 106 -16.30 -6.48 4.46
N GLN A 107 -15.13 -6.51 5.07
CA GLN A 107 -14.26 -7.67 5.14
C GLN A 107 -14.04 -8.08 6.60
N GLN A 108 -13.85 -9.39 6.80
CA GLN A 108 -13.43 -9.98 8.07
C GLN A 108 -12.15 -10.80 7.82
N PRO A 109 -11.01 -10.13 7.63
CA PRO A 109 -9.75 -10.84 7.37
C PRO A 109 -9.36 -11.68 8.57
N LYS A 110 -8.67 -12.79 8.33
CA LYS A 110 -8.06 -13.62 9.37
C LYS A 110 -6.74 -13.01 9.85
N VAL A 111 -6.03 -12.36 8.91
CA VAL A 111 -4.72 -11.75 9.17
C VAL A 111 -4.68 -10.31 8.65
N VAL A 112 -4.14 -9.42 9.46
CA VAL A 112 -3.70 -8.09 9.06
C VAL A 112 -2.18 -8.04 9.18
N MET A 113 -1.51 -7.73 8.07
CA MET A 113 -0.08 -7.48 8.02
C MET A 113 0.13 -5.96 7.98
N LEU A 114 0.91 -5.41 8.91
CA LEU A 114 1.28 -4.00 8.91
C LEU A 114 2.74 -3.87 8.47
N GLU A 115 2.94 -3.26 7.32
CA GLU A 115 4.26 -2.81 6.91
C GLU A 115 4.67 -1.60 7.77
N THR A 116 5.89 -1.60 8.30
CA THR A 116 6.24 -0.81 9.49
C THR A 116 6.88 0.54 9.22
N ASN A 117 7.27 0.86 7.97
CA ASN A 117 7.97 2.11 7.67
C ASN A 117 7.21 3.38 8.12
N ASN A 118 5.89 3.34 8.02
CA ASN A 118 5.03 4.47 8.41
C ASN A 118 4.98 4.76 9.93
N LEU A 119 5.44 3.83 10.77
CA LEU A 119 5.58 4.05 12.22
C LEU A 119 6.62 5.13 12.56
N PHE A 120 7.57 5.35 11.67
CA PHE A 120 8.64 6.35 11.83
C PHE A 120 8.39 7.65 11.04
N ARG A 121 7.28 7.71 10.28
CA ARG A 121 6.94 8.94 9.56
C ARG A 121 6.33 9.96 10.50
N TYR A 122 6.83 11.20 10.43
CA TYR A 122 6.24 12.28 11.21
C TYR A 122 4.74 12.42 10.92
N GLN A 123 3.95 12.37 11.98
CA GLN A 123 2.52 12.65 11.97
C GLN A 123 2.23 13.75 12.97
N PRO A 124 1.71 14.90 12.53
CA PRO A 124 1.32 15.94 13.47
C PRO A 124 0.23 15.41 14.40
N PRO A 125 0.21 15.83 15.66
CA PRO A 125 -0.90 15.54 16.57
C PRO A 125 -2.23 15.89 15.89
N ALA A 126 -3.27 15.10 16.18
CA ALA A 126 -4.62 15.42 15.71
C ALA A 126 -5.04 16.77 16.31
N SER A 127 -4.77 17.84 15.58
CA SER A 127 -5.10 19.20 15.98
C SER A 127 -6.55 19.50 15.59
N VAL A 128 -7.11 20.53 16.23
CA VAL A 128 -8.39 21.14 15.84
C VAL A 128 -8.42 21.46 14.34
N GLU A 129 -7.27 21.81 13.77
CA GLU A 129 -7.04 22.06 12.36
C GLU A 129 -7.35 20.85 11.46
N GLN A 130 -6.98 19.61 11.86
CA GLN A 130 -7.34 18.39 11.10
C GLN A 130 -8.85 18.11 11.15
N GLY A 131 -9.50 18.37 12.28
CA GLY A 131 -10.95 18.26 12.42
C GLY A 131 -11.67 19.28 11.53
N THR A 132 -11.17 20.50 11.48
CA THR A 132 -11.69 21.60 10.64
C THR A 132 -11.44 21.30 9.16
N THR A 133 -10.24 20.92 8.78
CA THR A 133 -9.87 20.52 7.40
C THR A 133 -10.71 19.34 6.93
N LYS A 134 -10.95 18.33 7.78
CA LYS A 134 -11.82 17.19 7.46
C LYS A 134 -13.27 17.63 7.22
N LYS A 135 -13.80 18.54 8.04
CA LYS A 135 -15.14 19.13 7.86
C LYS A 135 -15.21 19.96 6.56
N ILE A 136 -14.22 20.80 6.30
CA ILE A 136 -14.13 21.61 5.07
C ILE A 136 -14.11 20.68 3.83
N TYR A 137 -13.31 19.63 3.83
CA TYR A 137 -13.27 18.65 2.73
C TYR A 137 -14.56 17.83 2.57
N GLN A 138 -15.34 17.67 3.65
CA GLN A 138 -16.67 17.05 3.55
C GLN A 138 -17.69 18.03 2.97
N MET A 139 -17.61 19.30 3.31
CA MET A 139 -18.51 20.37 2.83
C MET A 139 -18.17 20.81 1.41
N LEU A 140 -16.89 20.83 1.05
CA LEU A 140 -16.39 21.26 -0.26
C LEU A 140 -15.64 20.13 -0.97
N PRO A 141 -16.35 19.21 -1.64
CA PRO A 141 -15.76 18.09 -2.36
C PRO A 141 -14.72 18.50 -3.40
N LEU A 142 -14.87 19.70 -3.99
CA LEU A 142 -13.91 20.27 -4.94
C LEU A 142 -12.51 20.38 -4.33
N LEU A 143 -12.39 20.90 -3.09
CA LEU A 143 -11.09 21.01 -2.41
C LEU A 143 -10.48 19.63 -2.11
N LYS A 144 -11.33 18.67 -1.76
CA LYS A 144 -10.87 17.28 -1.50
C LYS A 144 -10.34 16.60 -2.75
N TYR A 145 -10.97 16.82 -3.89
CA TYR A 145 -10.71 16.09 -5.14
C TYR A 145 -10.05 16.96 -6.22
N HIS A 146 -9.59 18.17 -5.88
CA HIS A 146 -9.00 19.11 -6.85
C HIS A 146 -7.83 18.50 -7.64
N SER A 147 -7.05 17.59 -7.05
CA SER A 147 -5.95 16.91 -7.75
C SER A 147 -6.44 15.80 -8.70
N ALA A 148 -7.68 15.34 -8.54
CA ALA A 148 -8.24 14.26 -9.34
C ALA A 148 -8.67 14.72 -10.76
N TRP A 149 -8.68 16.03 -11.04
CA TRP A 149 -9.00 16.53 -12.39
C TRP A 149 -8.02 16.08 -13.46
N LYS A 150 -6.78 15.80 -13.07
CA LYS A 150 -5.74 15.23 -13.96
C LYS A 150 -5.94 13.73 -14.20
N SER A 151 -6.65 13.05 -13.31
CA SER A 151 -6.81 11.59 -13.33
C SER A 151 -7.58 11.05 -14.53
N PRO A 152 -8.67 11.69 -15.03
CA PRO A 152 -9.36 11.25 -16.24
C PRO A 152 -8.56 11.44 -17.54
N LEU A 153 -7.66 12.44 -17.57
CA LEU A 153 -6.84 12.79 -18.73
C LEU A 153 -5.46 12.12 -18.69
N LEU A 154 -4.91 11.94 -17.50
CA LEU A 154 -3.61 11.33 -17.23
C LEU A 154 -3.80 9.99 -16.53
N MET A 155 -4.69 9.13 -17.04
CA MET A 155 -4.89 7.79 -16.52
C MET A 155 -3.53 7.16 -16.22
N ALA A 156 -3.20 7.06 -14.94
CA ALA A 156 -2.12 6.21 -14.50
C ALA A 156 -2.46 4.80 -14.97
N ARG A 157 -1.89 4.38 -16.09
CA ARG A 157 -2.13 3.10 -16.77
C ARG A 157 -1.58 1.92 -15.96
N GLY A 158 -1.63 2.00 -14.65
CA GLY A 158 -1.24 0.94 -13.74
C GLY A 158 -2.41 0.02 -13.45
N VAL A 159 -2.43 -1.15 -14.05
CA VAL A 159 -3.32 -2.22 -13.60
C VAL A 159 -2.81 -2.67 -12.23
N LEU A 160 -3.62 -2.46 -11.18
CA LEU A 160 -3.30 -2.94 -9.85
C LEU A 160 -3.97 -4.28 -9.62
N PHE A 161 -3.17 -5.26 -9.25
CA PHE A 161 -3.65 -6.59 -8.89
C PHE A 161 -3.87 -6.67 -7.39
N GLN A 162 -5.10 -6.47 -6.94
CA GLN A 162 -5.47 -6.46 -5.53
C GLN A 162 -4.61 -5.48 -4.69
N GLY A 163 -4.32 -4.31 -5.25
CA GLY A 163 -3.50 -3.28 -4.62
C GLY A 163 -2.01 -3.36 -4.91
N PHE A 164 -1.50 -4.46 -5.44
CA PHE A 164 -0.09 -4.60 -5.81
C PHE A 164 0.24 -3.86 -7.11
N ASN A 165 1.36 -3.15 -7.13
CA ASN A 165 1.85 -2.40 -8.28
C ASN A 165 2.99 -3.15 -8.97
N ILE A 166 2.70 -3.82 -10.09
CA ILE A 166 3.75 -4.43 -10.91
C ILE A 166 4.62 -3.33 -11.52
N ASN A 167 5.87 -3.30 -11.14
CA ASN A 167 6.86 -2.34 -11.63
C ASN A 167 8.14 -3.05 -12.12
N GLY A 168 8.53 -2.76 -13.36
CA GLY A 168 9.73 -3.32 -14.01
C GLY A 168 10.88 -2.30 -14.09
N GLY A 169 10.87 -1.23 -13.28
CA GLY A 169 11.99 -0.32 -13.18
C GLY A 169 13.21 -1.02 -12.58
N VAL A 170 14.39 -0.70 -13.08
CA VAL A 170 15.67 -1.11 -12.50
C VAL A 170 16.51 0.13 -12.34
N LYS A 171 16.87 0.48 -11.11
CA LYS A 171 17.82 1.54 -10.75
C LYS A 171 18.62 1.04 -9.56
N PRO A 172 19.86 0.59 -9.77
CA PRO A 172 20.68 -0.03 -8.76
C PRO A 172 20.91 0.84 -7.51
N TYR A 173 20.96 0.19 -6.35
CA TYR A 173 21.44 0.79 -5.12
C TYR A 173 22.95 0.55 -5.01
N LYS A 174 23.73 1.62 -4.92
CA LYS A 174 25.20 1.60 -4.88
C LYS A 174 25.77 1.93 -3.47
N GLY A 175 24.91 2.01 -2.44
CA GLY A 175 25.31 2.46 -1.10
C GLY A 175 25.93 1.38 -0.19
N GLY A 176 26.06 0.15 -0.66
CA GLY A 176 26.67 -0.94 0.12
C GLY A 176 25.79 -1.44 1.27
N ARG A 177 26.41 -1.92 2.34
CA ARG A 177 25.70 -2.43 3.52
C ARG A 177 24.94 -1.29 4.23
N TYR A 178 23.70 -1.54 4.64
CA TYR A 178 22.87 -0.55 5.36
C TYR A 178 22.41 -1.04 6.74
N MET A 179 22.41 -2.36 6.97
CA MET A 179 22.06 -2.98 8.26
C MET A 179 23.34 -3.15 9.10
N TYR A 180 23.84 -2.03 9.64
CA TYR A 180 24.94 -2.05 10.63
C TYR A 180 24.36 -2.33 12.02
N PRO A 181 24.86 -3.36 12.74
CA PRO A 181 24.38 -3.65 14.10
C PRO A 181 24.49 -2.43 15.00
N SER A 182 23.44 -2.18 15.77
CA SER A 182 23.34 -1.10 16.75
C SER A 182 22.56 -1.59 17.95
N LYS A 183 22.85 -1.06 19.16
CA LYS A 183 22.04 -1.24 20.35
C LYS A 183 20.99 -0.13 20.52
N GLU A 184 21.11 0.93 19.75
CA GLU A 184 20.18 2.06 19.81
C GLU A 184 18.84 1.72 19.16
N LYS A 185 17.80 2.44 19.58
CA LYS A 185 16.46 2.32 19.05
C LYS A 185 16.04 3.65 18.42
N GLU A 186 15.39 3.58 17.26
CA GLU A 186 14.75 4.75 16.67
C GLU A 186 13.45 5.05 17.42
N LYS A 187 13.20 6.33 17.68
CA LYS A 187 12.01 6.74 18.41
C LYS A 187 10.76 6.59 17.56
N ILE A 188 9.77 5.90 18.09
CA ILE A 188 8.40 5.92 17.55
C ILE A 188 7.64 7.02 18.29
N GLU A 189 7.21 8.04 17.56
CA GLU A 189 6.49 9.17 18.16
C GLU A 189 5.19 8.73 18.84
N ALA A 190 4.83 9.40 19.97
CA ALA A 190 3.67 9.01 20.77
C ALA A 190 2.36 9.00 19.99
N THR A 191 2.19 9.90 19.03
CA THR A 191 1.02 9.90 18.11
C THR A 191 0.98 8.69 17.22
N ASN A 192 2.13 8.22 16.73
CA ASN A 192 2.22 7.02 15.90
C ASN A 192 1.96 5.76 16.74
N ARG A 193 2.53 5.71 17.94
CA ARG A 193 2.28 4.61 18.89
C ARG A 193 0.79 4.49 19.22
N LYS A 194 0.10 5.58 19.53
CA LYS A 194 -1.36 5.59 19.78
C LYS A 194 -2.17 5.06 18.57
N CYS A 195 -1.81 5.46 17.35
CA CYS A 195 -2.48 4.94 16.16
C CYS A 195 -2.23 3.44 15.96
N PHE A 196 -1.02 2.97 16.22
CA PHE A 196 -0.67 1.56 16.19
C PHE A 196 -1.46 0.76 17.23
N GLU A 197 -1.50 1.22 18.47
CA GLU A 197 -2.26 0.59 19.57
C GLU A 197 -3.76 0.47 19.22
N GLU A 198 -4.31 1.49 18.55
CA GLU A 198 -5.71 1.44 18.09
C GLU A 198 -5.89 0.40 16.95
N ILE A 199 -4.92 0.25 16.04
CA ILE A 199 -4.93 -0.84 15.04
C ILE A 199 -4.89 -2.19 15.74
N ALA A 200 -3.98 -2.38 16.71
CA ALA A 200 -3.85 -3.63 17.47
C ALA A 200 -5.15 -3.95 18.22
N ARG A 201 -5.73 -2.96 18.92
CA ARG A 201 -7.00 -3.09 19.64
C ARG A 201 -8.16 -3.47 18.71
N LEU A 202 -8.24 -2.88 17.51
CA LEU A 202 -9.26 -3.22 16.53
C LEU A 202 -9.11 -4.65 16.02
N CYS A 203 -7.89 -5.10 15.75
CA CYS A 203 -7.60 -6.48 15.35
C CYS A 203 -7.99 -7.45 16.47
N GLN A 204 -7.57 -7.20 17.70
CA GLN A 204 -7.91 -8.02 18.86
C GLN A 204 -9.43 -8.13 19.06
N LYS A 205 -10.14 -6.99 19.05
CA LYS A 205 -11.61 -6.95 19.19
C LYS A 205 -12.31 -7.77 18.12
N LYS A 206 -11.75 -7.83 16.91
CA LYS A 206 -12.31 -8.58 15.78
C LYS A 206 -11.76 -10.00 15.64
N LYS A 207 -10.91 -10.45 16.58
CA LYS A 207 -10.23 -11.75 16.56
C LYS A 207 -9.39 -11.96 15.29
N ILE A 208 -8.74 -10.89 14.81
CA ILE A 208 -7.86 -10.88 13.65
C ILE A 208 -6.42 -10.98 14.15
N GLN A 209 -5.63 -11.86 13.55
CA GLN A 209 -4.20 -11.94 13.82
C GLN A 209 -3.49 -10.73 13.20
N LEU A 210 -2.91 -9.87 14.05
CA LEU A 210 -2.03 -8.79 13.59
C LEU A 210 -0.60 -9.30 13.56
N MET A 211 0.12 -9.02 12.46
CA MET A 211 1.56 -9.20 12.38
C MET A 211 2.24 -7.96 11.80
N LEU A 212 3.48 -7.73 12.21
CA LEU A 212 4.32 -6.69 11.67
C LEU A 212 5.29 -7.27 10.64
N TYR A 213 5.59 -6.52 9.60
CA TYR A 213 6.72 -6.84 8.74
C TYR A 213 7.40 -5.56 8.22
N SER A 214 8.71 -5.62 8.03
CA SER A 214 9.48 -4.54 7.41
C SER A 214 9.94 -4.99 6.03
N ALA A 215 9.53 -4.27 4.99
CA ALA A 215 10.00 -4.51 3.62
C ALA A 215 11.50 -4.20 3.48
N PRO A 216 12.23 -4.89 2.60
CA PRO A 216 13.63 -4.56 2.36
C PRO A 216 13.76 -3.16 1.72
N SER A 217 14.48 -2.25 2.36
CA SER A 217 14.68 -0.89 1.86
C SER A 217 15.95 -0.25 2.44
N PRO A 218 17.08 -0.28 1.72
CA PRO A 218 18.31 0.36 2.18
C PRO A 218 18.20 1.86 2.46
N ARG A 219 17.22 2.54 1.84
CA ARG A 219 17.02 3.98 2.02
C ARG A 219 16.14 4.33 3.20
N ASN A 220 15.19 3.46 3.53
CA ASN A 220 14.18 3.77 4.54
C ASN A 220 14.38 2.99 5.84
N TYR A 221 15.34 2.08 5.88
CA TYR A 221 15.48 1.16 7.00
C TYR A 221 16.91 1.08 7.52
N ASN A 222 17.03 0.79 8.84
CA ASN A 222 18.28 0.63 9.54
C ASN A 222 18.11 -0.24 10.80
N TYR A 223 19.21 -0.56 11.47
CA TYR A 223 19.18 -1.43 12.64
C TYR A 223 18.50 -0.80 13.86
N LYS A 224 18.49 0.54 13.99
CA LYS A 224 17.79 1.24 15.07
C LYS A 224 16.27 1.07 14.95
N LYS A 225 15.74 1.11 13.73
CA LYS A 225 14.33 0.80 13.45
C LYS A 225 14.00 -0.65 13.77
N HIS A 226 14.89 -1.59 13.35
CA HIS A 226 14.76 -3.01 13.71
C HIS A 226 14.56 -3.18 15.22
N ASN A 227 15.47 -2.64 16.03
CA ASN A 227 15.42 -2.76 17.50
C ASN A 227 14.15 -2.18 18.10
N ALA A 228 13.69 -1.04 17.62
CA ALA A 228 12.46 -0.40 18.08
C ALA A 228 11.21 -1.24 17.74
N LEU A 229 11.19 -1.85 16.56
CA LEU A 229 10.08 -2.69 16.11
C LEU A 229 10.06 -4.06 16.78
N GLU A 230 11.22 -4.64 17.04
CA GLU A 230 11.33 -5.87 17.80
C GLU A 230 10.81 -5.70 19.25
N GLU A 231 11.16 -4.56 19.89
CA GLU A 231 10.61 -4.22 21.19
C GLU A 231 9.09 -4.00 21.14
N LEU A 232 8.60 -3.21 20.19
CA LEU A 232 7.16 -2.96 20.02
C LEU A 232 6.39 -4.27 19.81
N ALA A 233 6.90 -5.15 18.96
CA ALA A 233 6.30 -6.46 18.71
C ALA A 233 6.26 -7.33 19.97
N ARG A 234 7.34 -7.35 20.73
CA ARG A 234 7.43 -8.09 22.02
C ARG A 234 6.45 -7.55 23.06
N GLU A 235 6.36 -6.22 23.23
CA GLU A 235 5.43 -5.58 24.16
C GLU A 235 3.97 -5.94 23.87
N HIS A 236 3.62 -6.06 22.58
CA HIS A 236 2.26 -6.38 22.15
C HIS A 236 2.03 -7.87 21.83
N HIS A 237 3.02 -8.73 22.09
CA HIS A 237 2.98 -10.17 21.78
C HIS A 237 2.61 -10.45 20.30
N LEU A 238 3.15 -9.65 19.37
CA LEU A 238 2.88 -9.75 17.94
C LEU A 238 4.02 -10.45 17.21
N PRO A 239 3.70 -11.26 16.20
CA PRO A 239 4.70 -11.73 15.25
C PRO A 239 5.32 -10.55 14.49
N TYR A 240 6.64 -10.57 14.35
CA TYR A 240 7.38 -9.60 13.56
C TYR A 240 8.35 -10.28 12.59
N VAL A 241 8.29 -9.89 11.33
CA VAL A 241 9.17 -10.41 10.27
C VAL A 241 9.94 -9.24 9.65
N ASP A 242 11.22 -9.16 9.94
CA ASP A 242 12.11 -8.16 9.33
C ASP A 242 12.81 -8.75 8.10
N LEU A 243 12.38 -8.32 6.92
CA LEU A 243 12.96 -8.77 5.67
C LEU A 243 14.31 -8.11 5.36
N ASN A 244 14.68 -7.02 6.06
CA ASN A 244 16.00 -6.39 5.92
C ASN A 244 17.10 -7.24 6.57
N VAL A 245 16.84 -7.80 7.75
CA VAL A 245 17.72 -8.77 8.41
C VAL A 245 17.78 -10.09 7.62
N LYS A 246 16.71 -10.42 6.90
CA LYS A 246 16.61 -11.62 6.08
C LYS A 246 16.98 -11.39 4.61
N ALA A 247 17.38 -10.18 4.22
CA ALA A 247 17.62 -9.83 2.82
C ALA A 247 18.61 -10.79 2.13
N SER A 248 19.65 -11.25 2.84
CA SER A 248 20.59 -12.24 2.30
C SER A 248 19.96 -13.62 2.04
N ARG A 249 19.00 -14.05 2.89
CA ARG A 249 18.25 -15.29 2.72
C ARG A 249 17.18 -15.19 1.63
N LEU A 250 16.73 -13.97 1.35
CA LEU A 250 15.80 -13.66 0.27
C LEU A 250 16.54 -13.51 -1.07
N GLU A 251 17.87 -13.51 -1.03
CA GLU A 251 18.72 -13.27 -2.20
C GLU A 251 18.35 -11.96 -2.93
N ILE A 252 18.05 -10.90 -2.15
CA ILE A 252 17.79 -9.58 -2.73
C ILE A 252 19.09 -9.05 -3.35
N ASP A 253 19.06 -8.91 -4.65
CA ASP A 253 20.12 -8.26 -5.40
C ASP A 253 19.80 -6.79 -5.62
N TRP A 254 20.48 -5.92 -4.91
CA TRP A 254 20.25 -4.48 -4.99
C TRP A 254 20.65 -3.84 -6.32
N ARG A 255 21.28 -4.58 -7.22
CA ARG A 255 21.55 -4.15 -8.60
C ARG A 255 20.29 -4.29 -9.47
N SER A 256 19.51 -5.36 -9.26
CA SER A 256 18.41 -5.76 -10.14
C SER A 256 17.02 -5.70 -9.50
N ASP A 257 16.88 -5.85 -8.16
CA ASP A 257 15.61 -6.02 -7.46
C ASP A 257 14.95 -4.71 -6.99
N THR A 258 15.59 -3.55 -7.25
CA THR A 258 15.08 -2.24 -6.87
C THR A 258 14.79 -1.37 -8.09
N ARG A 259 13.71 -0.58 -8.00
CA ARG A 259 13.29 0.32 -9.09
C ARG A 259 13.80 1.76 -8.95
N ASP A 260 14.30 2.14 -7.77
CA ASP A 260 14.61 3.53 -7.41
C ASP A 260 15.72 3.66 -6.38
N ARG A 261 16.81 2.93 -6.59
CA ARG A 261 18.05 3.01 -5.79
C ARG A 261 17.86 2.58 -4.33
N GLY A 262 17.13 1.49 -4.10
CA GLY A 262 16.93 0.90 -2.77
C GLY A 262 15.82 1.55 -1.94
N ASP A 263 14.99 2.40 -2.55
CA ASP A 263 13.78 2.92 -1.89
C ASP A 263 12.67 1.86 -1.92
N HIS A 264 12.36 1.33 -3.12
CA HIS A 264 11.33 0.30 -3.27
C HIS A 264 11.82 -0.88 -4.11
N LEU A 265 11.26 -2.03 -3.85
CA LEU A 265 11.44 -3.21 -4.69
C LEU A 265 10.70 -3.03 -6.03
N ASN A 266 11.25 -3.65 -7.08
CA ASN A 266 10.55 -3.91 -8.33
C ASN A 266 9.84 -5.27 -8.28
N LEU A 267 9.33 -5.74 -9.42
CA LEU A 267 8.66 -7.04 -9.50
C LEU A 267 9.53 -8.22 -9.05
N SER A 268 10.82 -8.22 -9.41
CA SER A 268 11.75 -9.30 -9.04
C SER A 268 11.93 -9.37 -7.52
N GLY A 269 12.27 -8.25 -6.89
CA GLY A 269 12.41 -8.17 -5.43
C GLY A 269 11.10 -8.46 -4.70
N ALA A 270 9.96 -7.95 -5.22
CA ALA A 270 8.64 -8.21 -4.63
C ALA A 270 8.27 -9.70 -4.64
N ARG A 271 8.65 -10.44 -5.68
CA ARG A 271 8.43 -11.89 -5.76
C ARG A 271 9.17 -12.62 -4.64
N LYS A 272 10.45 -12.31 -4.43
CA LYS A 272 11.29 -12.89 -3.39
C LYS A 272 10.72 -12.60 -1.99
N ALA A 273 10.33 -11.35 -1.74
CA ALA A 273 9.69 -10.94 -0.50
C ALA A 273 8.34 -11.65 -0.27
N THR A 274 7.51 -11.75 -1.32
CA THR A 274 6.20 -12.43 -1.24
C THR A 274 6.35 -13.92 -0.98
N GLU A 275 7.31 -14.58 -1.61
CA GLU A 275 7.60 -16.01 -1.41
C GLU A 275 7.92 -16.29 0.07
N PHE A 276 8.81 -15.51 0.66
CA PHE A 276 9.16 -15.66 2.07
C PHE A 276 7.95 -15.38 3.00
N LEU A 277 7.23 -14.28 2.78
CA LEU A 277 6.05 -13.94 3.57
C LEU A 277 4.93 -14.96 3.39
N GLY A 278 4.74 -15.50 2.19
CA GLY A 278 3.79 -16.56 1.90
C GLY A 278 4.11 -17.85 2.64
N TYR A 279 5.39 -18.26 2.63
CA TYR A 279 5.85 -19.38 3.43
C TYR A 279 5.59 -19.17 4.92
N TYR A 280 5.90 -17.96 5.46
CA TYR A 280 5.66 -17.63 6.85
C TYR A 280 4.15 -17.70 7.19
N LEU A 281 3.30 -17.08 6.36
CA LEU A 281 1.85 -17.10 6.53
C LEU A 281 1.30 -18.53 6.54
N ASN A 282 1.75 -19.36 5.61
CA ASN A 282 1.31 -20.76 5.51
C ASN A 282 1.66 -21.59 6.75
N ARG A 283 2.80 -21.32 7.37
CA ARG A 283 3.29 -22.07 8.53
C ARG A 283 2.77 -21.57 9.87
N ARG A 284 2.41 -20.30 9.99
CA ARG A 284 2.18 -19.61 11.26
C ARG A 284 0.81 -19.00 11.43
N MET A 285 0.03 -18.87 10.35
CA MET A 285 -1.25 -18.19 10.40
C MET A 285 -2.41 -19.13 10.08
N PRO A 286 -3.60 -18.92 10.69
CA PRO A 286 -4.77 -19.81 10.54
C PRO A 286 -5.49 -19.56 9.21
N LEU A 287 -4.75 -19.66 8.11
CA LEU A 287 -5.27 -19.48 6.76
C LEU A 287 -5.71 -20.80 6.14
N THR A 288 -6.71 -20.73 5.29
CA THR A 288 -7.27 -21.89 4.59
C THR A 288 -7.20 -21.63 3.09
N CYS A 289 -6.69 -22.60 2.33
CA CYS A 289 -6.68 -22.55 0.89
C CYS A 289 -8.10 -22.44 0.32
N ARG A 290 -8.30 -21.55 -0.65
CA ARG A 290 -9.61 -21.25 -1.25
C ARG A 290 -9.69 -21.58 -2.74
N TRP A 291 -8.78 -22.40 -3.26
CA TRP A 291 -8.83 -22.80 -4.68
C TRP A 291 -10.14 -23.47 -5.08
N ASN A 292 -10.80 -24.17 -4.14
CA ASN A 292 -12.08 -24.85 -4.38
C ASN A 292 -13.30 -23.99 -4.01
N ASP A 293 -13.11 -22.74 -3.59
CA ASP A 293 -14.18 -21.82 -3.24
C ASP A 293 -14.85 -21.21 -4.47
N LYS A 294 -16.07 -20.68 -4.29
CA LYS A 294 -16.79 -19.90 -5.32
C LYS A 294 -15.99 -18.70 -5.83
N ILE A 295 -15.06 -18.16 -5.02
CA ILE A 295 -14.21 -17.04 -5.36
C ILE A 295 -13.08 -17.42 -6.34
N SER A 296 -12.72 -18.71 -6.43
CA SER A 296 -11.58 -19.19 -7.21
C SER A 296 -11.66 -18.80 -8.69
N LYS A 297 -12.84 -18.89 -9.30
CA LYS A 297 -13.04 -18.49 -10.71
C LYS A 297 -12.60 -17.04 -10.96
N ARG A 298 -12.97 -16.12 -10.07
CA ARG A 298 -12.60 -14.71 -10.17
C ARG A 298 -11.08 -14.52 -9.99
N TRP A 299 -10.50 -15.17 -8.97
CA TRP A 299 -9.08 -15.06 -8.67
C TRP A 299 -8.20 -15.69 -9.76
N ASN A 300 -8.63 -16.82 -10.33
CA ASN A 300 -7.93 -17.45 -11.44
C ASN A 300 -7.99 -16.62 -12.74
N MET A 301 -9.08 -15.90 -13.00
CA MET A 301 -9.13 -14.92 -14.10
C MET A 301 -8.11 -13.79 -13.89
N MET A 302 -8.06 -13.22 -12.69
CA MET A 302 -7.07 -12.18 -12.37
C MET A 302 -5.64 -12.73 -12.44
N LEU A 303 -5.40 -13.95 -11.97
CA LEU A 303 -4.10 -14.61 -12.04
C LEU A 303 -3.64 -14.81 -13.48
N LYS A 304 -4.54 -15.17 -14.41
CA LYS A 304 -4.22 -15.29 -15.83
C LYS A 304 -3.71 -13.97 -16.42
N ASP A 305 -4.36 -12.86 -16.07
CA ASP A 305 -3.96 -11.52 -16.51
C ASP A 305 -2.67 -11.06 -15.82
N TYR A 306 -2.52 -11.37 -14.54
CA TYR A 306 -1.29 -11.12 -13.78
C TYR A 306 -0.10 -11.85 -14.41
N ASN A 307 -0.19 -13.16 -14.66
CA ASN A 307 0.89 -13.97 -15.22
C ASN A 307 1.34 -13.48 -16.59
N ARG A 308 0.42 -12.98 -17.44
CA ARG A 308 0.78 -12.37 -18.73
C ARG A 308 1.61 -11.10 -18.56
N ARG A 309 1.22 -10.26 -17.59
CA ARG A 309 1.91 -9.01 -17.32
C ARG A 309 3.22 -9.26 -16.57
N GLU A 310 3.22 -10.15 -15.60
CA GLU A 310 4.42 -10.57 -14.86
C GLU A 310 5.53 -11.02 -15.80
N ARG A 311 5.25 -11.93 -16.74
CA ARG A 311 6.25 -12.41 -17.71
C ARG A 311 6.83 -11.28 -18.56
N ARG A 312 6.01 -10.35 -19.06
CA ARG A 312 6.49 -9.20 -19.85
C ARG A 312 7.39 -8.29 -19.04
N VAL A 313 7.01 -8.01 -17.80
CA VAL A 313 7.76 -7.13 -16.91
C VAL A 313 9.04 -7.80 -16.45
N GLN A 314 9.01 -9.09 -16.13
CA GLN A 314 10.20 -9.86 -15.76
C GLN A 314 11.23 -9.89 -16.91
N PHE A 315 10.77 -10.11 -18.14
CA PHE A 315 11.65 -10.04 -19.31
C PHE A 315 12.24 -8.64 -19.51
N SER A 316 11.46 -7.57 -19.27
CA SER A 316 11.96 -6.20 -19.31
C SER A 316 13.00 -5.90 -18.22
N ILE A 317 12.86 -6.49 -17.03
CA ILE A 317 13.86 -6.37 -15.96
C ILE A 317 15.16 -7.05 -16.41
N TRP A 318 15.06 -8.29 -16.87
CA TRP A 318 16.22 -9.06 -17.33
C TRP A 318 17.01 -8.31 -18.40
N ARG A 319 16.37 -7.81 -19.46
CA ARG A 319 17.03 -7.00 -20.49
C ARG A 319 17.77 -5.78 -19.95
N LYS A 320 17.18 -5.06 -19.01
CA LYS A 320 17.82 -3.87 -18.43
C LYS A 320 19.05 -4.21 -17.58
N VAL A 321 19.07 -5.38 -16.98
CA VAL A 321 20.24 -5.87 -16.22
C VAL A 321 21.35 -6.27 -17.19
N ASP A 322 21.01 -7.01 -18.26
CA ASP A 322 21.94 -7.38 -19.34
C ASP A 322 22.58 -6.16 -19.99
N ASP A 323 21.73 -5.20 -20.47
CA ASP A 323 22.21 -3.96 -21.10
C ASP A 323 23.19 -3.18 -20.18
N TRP A 324 22.94 -3.20 -18.86
CA TRP A 324 23.78 -2.52 -17.89
C TRP A 324 25.10 -3.26 -17.62
N GLU A 325 25.09 -4.58 -17.60
CA GLU A 325 26.31 -5.38 -17.45
C GLU A 325 27.24 -5.22 -18.66
N GLU A 326 26.69 -5.15 -19.88
CA GLU A 326 27.46 -4.85 -21.09
C GLU A 326 28.05 -3.43 -21.08
N GLU A 327 27.31 -2.42 -20.57
CA GLU A 327 27.86 -1.05 -20.43
C GLU A 327 29.05 -1.01 -19.45
N VAL A 328 28.94 -1.69 -18.31
CA VAL A 328 30.01 -1.72 -17.30
C VAL A 328 31.22 -2.46 -17.80
N ASP A 329 31.08 -3.54 -18.52
CA ASP A 329 32.20 -4.28 -19.11
C ASP A 329 32.90 -3.47 -20.19
N ASN A 330 32.15 -2.72 -21.01
CA ASN A 330 32.72 -1.83 -22.02
C ASN A 330 33.42 -0.58 -21.44
N GLU A 331 33.09 -0.14 -20.22
CA GLU A 331 33.80 0.97 -19.54
C GLU A 331 35.10 0.50 -18.84
N LEU A 332 35.29 -0.80 -18.64
CA LEU A 332 36.46 -1.40 -17.97
C LEU A 332 37.55 -1.84 -18.94
N PHE A 333 37.30 -1.82 -20.25
CA PHE A 333 38.22 -2.11 -21.33
C PHE A 333 38.41 -0.90 -22.25
#